data_295f7ccf2c28a10b42ae1f56beb5e92c
#
_entry.id   295f7ccf2c28a10b42ae1f56beb5e92c
#
_cell.length_a   1.000
_cell.length_b   1.000
_cell.length_c   1.000
_cell.angle_alpha   90.00
_cell.angle_beta   90.00
_cell.angle_gamma   90.00
#
_symmetry.space_group_name_H-M   'P 1'
#
loop_
_entity.id
_entity.type
_entity.pdbx_description
1 polymer ?
#
loop_
_entity_poly.entity_id
_entity_poly.type
_entity_poly.pdbx_seq_one_letter_code
_entity_poly.pdbx_strand_id
1 'polypeptide(L)'
;MRLKNILAAALLAATSLAAAVLPVGAKDLLVVDFIAEPSSLDPHVQWNTDSFNVYRNIFDNLLTRDDKGEIAPQIATEWKYLSDTEIEFKIRSDVKFHDGKQLTAEDVAFSIKRITDPKFASPQIGQFNQITDAVAKDPTTLIVTTKGPYPVLLAQLTKLSIVPKHVVEAVSKDEFNLKPVGSGPYKFEAWNRGVEVLVDRNDDYWGNKGAFPKVAFRAVPDGSTRIANLQSGASDLASNLNNDLADQLTASGQGKVLPVRGERLAFYSLNINKPPLNDKRIRQAIAHAIDKQGIVDGILGGFDVPLSQLTSPVSFGYSEGITPPEFSPEKAKALIAEVGDAAKTEFSLFTTPTYDQRVVQAIQQMLADVGLNVKIETTDMGNWMQQMQSGGATIPASAFGRWSCGCQDADGTLYSLLHSSSSWSTIKDERIDKALDEARTTIDPAKRLELYKTVHQIVANENYIIPLYQASVIYGAAKNVEFSPLPNENLFLNRIGWSQN
;
A
#
# COMPACT_ATOMS: atom_id res chain seq x y z
N MET A 1 -13.25 99.52 -18.81
CA MET A 1 -11.84 99.66 -19.20
C MET A 1 -11.02 98.51 -18.55
N ARG A 2 -10.40 97.71 -19.39
CA ARG A 2 -9.35 96.72 -19.16
C ARG A 2 -9.71 95.41 -18.37
N LEU A 3 -9.88 94.37 -19.16
CA LEU A 3 -9.70 92.97 -18.83
C LEU A 3 -8.30 92.63 -18.24
N LYS A 4 -8.19 91.74 -17.31
CA LYS A 4 -7.02 90.90 -17.17
C LYS A 4 -7.43 89.43 -16.93
N ASN A 5 -7.03 88.57 -17.85
CA ASN A 5 -7.13 87.14 -17.84
C ASN A 5 -6.27 86.54 -16.73
N ILE A 6 -6.79 85.58 -16.01
CA ILE A 6 -5.96 84.63 -15.26
C ILE A 6 -6.41 83.24 -15.69
N LEU A 7 -5.56 82.55 -16.49
CA LEU A 7 -5.61 81.13 -16.73
C LEU A 7 -5.28 80.36 -15.44
N ALA A 8 -6.21 79.56 -14.97
CA ALA A 8 -5.90 78.58 -13.96
C ALA A 8 -5.70 77.18 -14.66
N ALA A 9 -4.44 76.73 -14.72
CA ALA A 9 -4.07 75.38 -15.17
C ALA A 9 -4.46 74.40 -14.10
N ALA A 10 -5.46 73.54 -14.39
CA ALA A 10 -5.78 72.37 -13.57
C ALA A 10 -4.78 71.22 -13.90
N LEU A 11 -3.84 70.94 -13.01
CA LEU A 11 -3.04 69.69 -13.02
C LEU A 11 -3.92 68.58 -12.54
N LEU A 12 -4.35 67.68 -13.45
CA LEU A 12 -4.89 66.37 -13.09
C LEU A 12 -3.69 65.49 -12.69
N ALA A 13 -3.52 65.27 -11.38
CA ALA A 13 -2.66 64.19 -10.86
C ALA A 13 -3.38 62.85 -11.03
N ALA A 14 -3.03 62.11 -12.08
CA ALA A 14 -3.43 60.74 -12.23
C ALA A 14 -2.63 59.90 -11.22
N THR A 15 -3.20 59.65 -10.05
CA THR A 15 -2.72 58.61 -9.14
C THR A 15 -3.05 57.27 -9.74
N SER A 16 -2.09 56.67 -10.47
CA SER A 16 -2.08 55.24 -10.82
C SER A 16 -2.01 54.43 -9.52
N LEU A 17 -3.15 53.90 -9.09
CA LEU A 17 -3.23 52.84 -8.11
C LEU A 17 -2.59 51.60 -8.75
N ALA A 18 -1.30 51.42 -8.57
CA ALA A 18 -0.67 50.14 -8.80
C ALA A 18 -1.29 49.17 -7.77
N ALA A 19 -2.29 48.43 -8.19
CA ALA A 19 -2.72 47.24 -7.46
C ALA A 19 -1.48 46.37 -7.32
N ALA A 20 -0.86 46.37 -6.15
CA ALA A 20 0.11 45.40 -5.78
C ALA A 20 -0.61 44.03 -5.87
N VAL A 21 -0.37 43.29 -6.94
CA VAL A 21 -0.68 41.89 -7.01
C VAL A 21 0.20 41.26 -5.93
N LEU A 22 -0.37 41.13 -4.73
CA LEU A 22 0.26 40.29 -3.70
C LEU A 22 0.39 38.91 -4.35
N PRO A 23 1.57 38.30 -4.30
CA PRO A 23 1.68 36.92 -4.70
C PRO A 23 0.61 36.17 -3.89
N VAL A 24 -0.32 35.50 -4.57
CA VAL A 24 -1.26 34.58 -3.94
C VAL A 24 -0.36 33.54 -3.30
N GLY A 25 -0.19 33.64 -1.98
CA GLY A 25 0.70 32.80 -1.22
C GLY A 25 0.30 31.35 -1.41
N ALA A 26 1.27 30.46 -1.38
CA ALA A 26 1.03 29.03 -1.25
C ALA A 26 0.03 28.85 -0.10
N LYS A 27 -0.94 27.92 -0.26
CA LYS A 27 -1.93 27.62 0.76
C LYS A 27 -1.19 27.19 2.04
N ASP A 28 -1.49 27.82 3.18
CA ASP A 28 -0.76 27.56 4.44
C ASP A 28 -1.09 26.21 5.04
N LEU A 29 -2.28 25.68 4.76
CA LEU A 29 -2.80 24.42 5.31
C LEU A 29 -3.28 23.51 4.17
N LEU A 30 -2.68 22.33 4.05
CA LEU A 30 -3.21 21.22 3.24
C LEU A 30 -4.12 20.36 4.12
N VAL A 31 -5.33 20.09 3.65
CA VAL A 31 -6.29 19.22 4.36
C VAL A 31 -6.47 17.91 3.58
N VAL A 32 -6.17 16.80 4.24
CA VAL A 32 -6.25 15.43 3.66
C VAL A 32 -7.31 14.63 4.42
N ASP A 33 -8.34 14.18 3.73
CA ASP A 33 -9.39 13.32 4.30
C ASP A 33 -9.06 11.84 4.09
N PHE A 34 -8.91 11.08 5.19
CA PHE A 34 -8.77 9.63 5.23
C PHE A 34 -10.05 8.93 5.68
N ILE A 35 -10.14 7.61 5.50
CA ILE A 35 -11.26 6.80 5.97
C ILE A 35 -11.28 6.76 7.50
N ALA A 36 -10.12 6.66 8.15
CA ALA A 36 -10.00 6.50 9.58
C ALA A 36 -8.81 7.31 10.13
N GLU A 37 -8.83 7.60 11.43
CA GLU A 37 -7.65 8.10 12.12
C GLU A 37 -6.55 7.01 12.22
N PRO A 38 -5.27 7.39 12.36
CA PRO A 38 -4.21 6.44 12.64
C PRO A 38 -4.51 5.63 13.90
N SER A 39 -4.30 4.32 13.85
CA SER A 39 -4.37 3.47 15.04
C SER A 39 -3.14 3.63 15.93
N SER A 40 -2.01 4.04 15.33
CA SER A 40 -0.75 4.34 16.02
C SER A 40 0.10 5.30 15.18
N LEU A 41 0.83 6.21 15.87
CA LEU A 41 1.90 7.01 15.29
C LEU A 41 3.30 6.47 15.64
N ASP A 42 3.40 5.43 16.48
CA ASP A 42 4.64 4.66 16.64
C ASP A 42 4.79 3.73 15.43
N PRO A 43 5.80 3.95 14.56
CA PRO A 43 5.93 3.26 13.29
C PRO A 43 6.23 1.76 13.42
N HIS A 44 6.66 1.30 14.60
CA HIS A 44 6.96 -0.11 14.87
C HIS A 44 5.78 -0.88 15.45
N VAL A 45 4.68 -0.21 15.80
CA VAL A 45 3.48 -0.82 16.40
C VAL A 45 2.44 -1.18 15.36
N GLN A 46 2.40 -0.47 14.23
CA GLN A 46 1.34 -0.68 13.26
C GLN A 46 1.84 -0.47 11.82
N TRP A 47 1.28 -1.28 10.92
CA TRP A 47 1.43 -1.12 9.47
C TRP A 47 0.05 -1.20 8.80
N ASN A 48 -0.68 -0.10 8.80
CA ASN A 48 -1.89 0.07 8.00
C ASN A 48 -1.84 1.43 7.29
N THR A 49 -2.62 1.58 6.23
CA THR A 49 -2.59 2.72 5.33
C THR A 49 -2.84 4.05 6.06
N ASP A 50 -3.80 4.08 6.97
CA ASP A 50 -4.16 5.30 7.70
C ASP A 50 -3.05 5.73 8.68
N SER A 51 -2.32 4.77 9.27
CA SER A 51 -1.18 5.07 10.15
C SER A 51 0.09 5.42 9.37
N PHE A 52 0.50 4.59 8.39
CA PHE A 52 1.78 4.82 7.73
C PHE A 52 1.75 6.09 6.86
N ASN A 53 0.64 6.49 6.29
CA ASN A 53 0.52 7.72 5.53
C ASN A 53 0.68 8.98 6.38
N VAL A 54 0.51 8.88 7.70
CA VAL A 54 0.84 9.96 8.63
C VAL A 54 2.28 9.84 9.11
N TYR A 55 2.67 8.72 9.73
CA TYR A 55 3.97 8.63 10.40
C TYR A 55 5.17 8.61 9.43
N ARG A 56 5.01 8.20 8.17
CA ARG A 56 6.09 8.27 7.16
C ARG A 56 6.44 9.70 6.72
N ASN A 57 5.66 10.68 7.10
CA ASN A 57 6.01 12.09 6.97
C ASN A 57 6.71 12.63 8.22
N ILE A 58 6.58 11.92 9.36
CA ILE A 58 7.25 12.26 10.64
C ILE A 58 8.62 11.56 10.73
N PHE A 59 8.74 10.34 10.19
CA PHE A 59 9.96 9.53 10.25
C PHE A 59 10.51 9.28 8.85
N ASP A 60 11.83 9.33 8.71
CA ASP A 60 12.52 8.74 7.57
C ASP A 60 12.69 7.24 7.74
N ASN A 61 12.79 6.53 6.64
CA ASN A 61 13.09 5.10 6.63
C ASN A 61 14.57 4.85 6.29
N LEU A 62 15.03 3.64 6.56
CA LEU A 62 16.41 3.28 6.18
C LEU A 62 16.62 3.38 4.67
N LEU A 63 15.70 2.82 3.90
CA LEU A 63 15.62 2.89 2.44
C LEU A 63 14.26 3.41 2.01
N THR A 64 14.11 3.83 0.77
CA THR A 64 12.83 4.24 0.18
C THR A 64 12.66 3.60 -1.20
N ARG A 65 11.63 4.00 -1.93
CA ARG A 65 11.44 3.70 -3.35
C ARG A 65 11.37 5.00 -4.15
N ASP A 66 11.95 4.97 -5.33
CA ASP A 66 11.86 6.06 -6.28
C ASP A 66 10.50 6.05 -7.02
N ASP A 67 10.34 6.94 -8.01
CA ASP A 67 9.10 7.07 -8.79
C ASP A 67 8.84 5.88 -9.73
N LYS A 68 9.86 5.04 -9.96
CA LYS A 68 9.74 3.80 -10.74
C LYS A 68 9.43 2.58 -9.84
N GLY A 69 9.41 2.78 -8.52
CA GLY A 69 9.23 1.70 -7.54
C GLY A 69 10.52 0.95 -7.21
N GLU A 70 11.67 1.37 -7.73
CA GLU A 70 12.97 0.77 -7.42
C GLU A 70 13.45 1.16 -6.02
N ILE A 71 14.21 0.27 -5.37
CA ILE A 71 14.78 0.55 -4.05
C ILE A 71 15.81 1.68 -4.17
N ALA A 72 15.63 2.71 -3.35
CA ALA A 72 16.43 3.93 -3.40
C ALA A 72 16.98 4.32 -2.02
N PRO A 73 18.11 5.07 -1.97
CA PRO A 73 18.67 5.63 -0.74
C PRO A 73 17.67 6.53 -0.01
N GLN A 74 17.71 6.48 1.35
CA GLN A 74 17.09 7.49 2.22
C GLN A 74 18.03 7.80 3.39
N ILE A 75 17.88 7.18 4.57
CA ILE A 75 18.88 7.32 5.66
C ILE A 75 20.16 6.56 5.34
N ALA A 76 20.08 5.38 4.71
CA ALA A 76 21.24 4.76 4.10
C ALA A 76 21.47 5.36 2.70
N THR A 77 22.70 5.79 2.43
CA THR A 77 23.14 6.33 1.14
C THR A 77 23.63 5.27 0.19
N GLU A 78 24.23 4.20 0.74
CA GLU A 78 24.83 3.09 0.02
C GLU A 78 24.68 1.81 0.84
N TRP A 79 24.72 0.67 0.16
CA TRP A 79 24.80 -0.65 0.80
C TRP A 79 25.59 -1.61 -0.07
N LYS A 80 26.26 -2.56 0.58
CA LYS A 80 26.95 -3.66 -0.10
C LYS A 80 26.86 -4.93 0.71
N TYR A 81 26.73 -6.06 0.03
CA TYR A 81 26.86 -7.38 0.64
C TYR A 81 28.33 -7.65 0.96
N LEU A 82 28.64 -7.92 2.22
CA LEU A 82 29.94 -8.40 2.67
C LEU A 82 30.03 -9.92 2.54
N SER A 83 28.91 -10.59 2.70
CA SER A 83 28.69 -12.03 2.48
C SER A 83 27.22 -12.24 2.13
N ASP A 84 26.81 -13.50 1.94
CA ASP A 84 25.40 -13.87 1.71
C ASP A 84 24.47 -13.51 2.90
N THR A 85 25.05 -13.26 4.07
CA THR A 85 24.29 -12.99 5.32
C THR A 85 24.66 -11.68 6.00
N GLU A 86 25.58 -10.91 5.46
CA GLU A 86 25.97 -9.63 6.03
C GLU A 86 25.92 -8.51 5.00
N ILE A 87 25.25 -7.42 5.37
CA ILE A 87 25.13 -6.22 4.54
C ILE A 87 25.65 -5.02 5.33
N GLU A 88 26.56 -4.28 4.73
CA GLU A 88 27.04 -2.99 5.24
C GLU A 88 26.19 -1.87 4.62
N PHE A 89 25.72 -0.95 5.46
CA PHE A 89 25.04 0.28 5.07
C PHE A 89 25.86 1.50 5.47
N LYS A 90 25.95 2.49 4.58
CA LYS A 90 26.47 3.83 4.88
C LYS A 90 25.31 4.75 5.27
N ILE A 91 25.40 5.30 6.47
CA ILE A 91 24.36 6.15 7.07
C ILE A 91 24.73 7.62 6.89
N ARG A 92 23.76 8.44 6.54
CA ARG A 92 23.93 9.90 6.38
C ARG A 92 24.42 10.54 7.67
N SER A 93 25.27 11.57 7.54
CA SER A 93 25.78 12.36 8.66
C SER A 93 25.18 13.76 8.74
N ASP A 94 24.21 14.11 7.90
CA ASP A 94 23.56 15.42 7.80
C ASP A 94 22.10 15.43 8.29
N VAL A 95 21.61 14.32 8.85
CA VAL A 95 20.23 14.18 9.31
C VAL A 95 20.12 14.44 10.82
N LYS A 96 19.18 15.29 11.21
CA LYS A 96 18.82 15.53 12.61
C LYS A 96 17.39 15.08 12.88
N PHE A 97 17.15 14.57 14.06
CA PHE A 97 15.79 14.40 14.57
C PHE A 97 15.13 15.76 14.85
N HIS A 98 13.82 15.78 15.00
CA HIS A 98 13.03 16.99 15.21
C HIS A 98 13.40 17.76 16.51
N ASP A 99 14.03 17.10 17.46
CA ASP A 99 14.58 17.68 18.68
C ASP A 99 16.01 18.27 18.53
N GLY A 100 16.56 18.19 17.31
CA GLY A 100 17.86 18.74 16.95
C GLY A 100 19.05 17.81 17.15
N LYS A 101 18.85 16.60 17.75
CA LYS A 101 19.94 15.61 17.89
C LYS A 101 20.28 14.94 16.58
N GLN A 102 21.57 14.65 16.40
CA GLN A 102 22.10 13.97 15.21
C GLN A 102 21.60 12.52 15.15
N LEU A 103 21.06 12.10 14.00
CA LEU A 103 20.79 10.70 13.69
C LEU A 103 22.11 9.98 13.35
N THR A 104 22.29 8.79 13.88
CA THR A 104 23.50 7.97 13.67
C THR A 104 23.14 6.51 13.36
N ALA A 105 24.13 5.72 12.97
CA ALA A 105 23.98 4.28 12.78
C ALA A 105 23.51 3.55 14.06
N GLU A 106 23.75 4.13 15.24
CA GLU A 106 23.24 3.56 16.50
C GLU A 106 21.72 3.62 16.59
N ASP A 107 21.09 4.72 16.13
CA ASP A 107 19.63 4.84 16.07
C ASP A 107 19.03 3.84 15.08
N VAL A 108 19.72 3.60 13.95
CA VAL A 108 19.30 2.60 12.97
C VAL A 108 19.38 1.19 13.56
N ALA A 109 20.51 0.84 14.20
CA ALA A 109 20.68 -0.44 14.88
C ALA A 109 19.63 -0.64 15.97
N PHE A 110 19.36 0.40 16.77
CA PHE A 110 18.30 0.40 17.78
C PHE A 110 16.92 0.15 17.17
N SER A 111 16.59 0.83 16.07
CA SER A 111 15.30 0.68 15.39
C SER A 111 15.08 -0.74 14.87
N ILE A 112 16.11 -1.36 14.29
CA ILE A 112 16.08 -2.76 13.88
C ILE A 112 15.89 -3.68 15.10
N LYS A 113 16.69 -3.52 16.13
CA LYS A 113 16.61 -4.36 17.34
C LYS A 113 15.24 -4.22 18.02
N ARG A 114 14.68 -3.01 18.08
CA ARG A 114 13.35 -2.77 18.65
C ARG A 114 12.24 -3.50 17.91
N ILE A 115 12.21 -3.43 16.58
CA ILE A 115 11.14 -4.05 15.78
C ILE A 115 11.27 -5.58 15.76
N THR A 116 12.48 -6.12 15.92
CA THR A 116 12.75 -7.56 15.95
C THR A 116 12.73 -8.17 17.36
N ASP A 117 12.61 -7.36 18.42
CA ASP A 117 12.55 -7.85 19.80
C ASP A 117 11.21 -8.56 20.08
N PRO A 118 11.23 -9.87 20.40
CA PRO A 118 10.01 -10.58 20.78
C PRO A 118 9.27 -9.98 21.97
N LYS A 119 9.98 -9.28 22.89
CA LYS A 119 9.36 -8.63 24.04
C LYS A 119 8.61 -7.36 23.65
N PHE A 120 9.08 -6.64 22.65
CA PHE A 120 8.36 -5.50 22.09
C PHE A 120 7.08 -5.95 21.36
N ALA A 121 7.06 -7.18 20.84
CA ALA A 121 5.92 -7.82 20.18
C ALA A 121 5.34 -7.00 19.03
N SER A 122 6.21 -6.48 18.15
CA SER A 122 5.77 -5.77 16.96
C SER A 122 4.91 -6.67 16.07
N PRO A 123 3.72 -6.22 15.62
CA PRO A 123 2.95 -6.95 14.60
C PRO A 123 3.69 -7.12 13.27
N GLN A 124 4.75 -6.33 13.07
CA GLN A 124 5.59 -6.36 11.86
C GLN A 124 6.78 -7.32 11.97
N ILE A 125 6.99 -7.97 13.11
CA ILE A 125 8.17 -8.81 13.39
C ILE A 125 8.39 -9.87 12.29
N GLY A 126 7.31 -10.43 11.72
CA GLY A 126 7.39 -11.43 10.65
C GLY A 126 8.10 -10.93 9.39
N GLN A 127 8.16 -9.63 9.16
CA GLN A 127 8.82 -9.01 8.02
C GLN A 127 10.33 -8.83 8.21
N PHE A 128 10.78 -8.82 9.47
CA PHE A 128 12.17 -8.56 9.86
C PHE A 128 12.80 -9.73 10.63
N ASN A 129 12.10 -10.82 10.85
CA ASN A 129 12.52 -11.95 11.69
C ASN A 129 13.70 -12.75 11.12
N GLN A 130 14.13 -12.47 9.89
CA GLN A 130 15.37 -13.03 9.34
C GLN A 130 16.61 -12.26 9.80
N ILE A 131 16.47 -11.05 10.33
CA ILE A 131 17.59 -10.29 10.89
C ILE A 131 17.94 -10.90 12.26
N THR A 132 19.21 -11.24 12.45
CA THR A 132 19.75 -11.77 13.70
C THR A 132 20.48 -10.73 14.52
N ASP A 133 21.10 -9.74 13.86
CA ASP A 133 21.79 -8.65 14.52
C ASP A 133 21.86 -7.40 13.64
N ALA A 134 22.05 -6.24 14.28
CA ALA A 134 22.33 -4.96 13.67
C ALA A 134 23.32 -4.21 14.57
N VAL A 135 24.52 -3.91 14.02
CA VAL A 135 25.63 -3.33 14.80
C VAL A 135 26.14 -2.06 14.13
N ALA A 136 26.09 -0.94 14.84
CA ALA A 136 26.78 0.28 14.43
C ALA A 136 28.29 0.09 14.71
N LYS A 137 29.11 0.15 13.66
CA LYS A 137 30.58 0.09 13.76
C LYS A 137 31.17 1.45 14.13
N ASP A 138 30.55 2.49 13.63
CA ASP A 138 30.83 3.91 13.86
C ASP A 138 29.53 4.70 13.61
N PRO A 139 29.51 6.03 13.79
CA PRO A 139 28.28 6.83 13.61
C PRO A 139 27.63 6.74 12.22
N THR A 140 28.38 6.31 11.19
CA THR A 140 27.95 6.30 9.78
C THR A 140 27.99 4.92 9.14
N THR A 141 28.36 3.87 9.87
CA THR A 141 28.49 2.51 9.32
C THR A 141 27.68 1.52 10.15
N LEU A 142 26.71 0.87 9.50
CA LEU A 142 25.87 -0.17 10.08
C LEU A 142 26.15 -1.51 9.39
N ILE A 143 26.27 -2.59 10.18
CA ILE A 143 26.26 -3.96 9.66
C ILE A 143 24.96 -4.61 10.10
N VAL A 144 24.23 -5.21 9.13
CA VAL A 144 23.03 -6.03 9.39
C VAL A 144 23.36 -7.47 9.04
N THR A 145 23.07 -8.39 9.96
CA THR A 145 23.29 -9.84 9.80
C THR A 145 21.96 -10.56 9.74
N THR A 146 21.84 -11.53 8.84
CA THR A 146 20.65 -12.37 8.66
C THR A 146 20.92 -13.83 8.97
N LYS A 147 19.88 -14.63 9.24
CA LYS A 147 19.97 -16.08 9.53
C LYS A 147 20.55 -16.89 8.36
N GLY A 148 20.32 -16.45 7.17
CA GLY A 148 20.73 -17.03 5.90
C GLY A 148 20.64 -15.96 4.80
N PRO A 149 20.96 -16.28 3.53
CA PRO A 149 20.75 -15.35 2.43
C PRO A 149 19.30 -14.87 2.43
N TYR A 150 19.09 -13.56 2.38
CA TYR A 150 17.73 -12.98 2.42
C TYR A 150 17.59 -11.79 1.47
N PRO A 151 17.41 -12.04 0.16
CA PRO A 151 17.37 -10.99 -0.87
C PRO A 151 16.19 -10.02 -0.73
N VAL A 152 15.11 -10.43 -0.03
CA VAL A 152 13.93 -9.57 0.21
C VAL A 152 14.22 -8.50 1.26
N LEU A 153 15.33 -8.59 2.01
CA LEU A 153 15.64 -7.68 3.12
C LEU A 153 15.62 -6.22 2.70
N LEU A 154 16.24 -5.86 1.59
CA LEU A 154 16.28 -4.47 1.13
C LEU A 154 14.86 -3.92 0.87
N ALA A 155 13.98 -4.73 0.31
CA ALA A 155 12.57 -4.37 0.11
C ALA A 155 11.83 -4.18 1.44
N GLN A 156 12.09 -5.02 2.45
CA GLN A 156 11.52 -4.83 3.79
C GLN A 156 12.07 -3.59 4.48
N LEU A 157 13.35 -3.26 4.29
CA LEU A 157 13.98 -2.09 4.90
C LEU A 157 13.44 -0.75 4.35
N THR A 158 12.74 -0.76 3.21
CA THR A 158 11.99 0.43 2.74
C THR A 158 10.79 0.77 3.65
N LYS A 159 10.42 -0.13 4.55
CA LYS A 159 9.32 0.02 5.52
C LYS A 159 9.83 0.33 6.93
N LEU A 160 11.13 0.20 7.18
CA LEU A 160 11.74 0.42 8.49
C LEU A 160 11.93 1.91 8.75
N SER A 161 11.06 2.51 9.54
CA SER A 161 11.21 3.88 10.04
C SER A 161 12.26 3.94 11.15
N ILE A 162 13.11 4.97 11.10
CA ILE A 162 14.16 5.16 12.10
C ILE A 162 13.64 6.02 13.24
N VAL A 163 13.72 5.49 14.45
CA VAL A 163 13.28 6.17 15.68
C VAL A 163 14.47 6.62 16.54
N PRO A 164 14.37 7.78 17.23
CA PRO A 164 15.44 8.28 18.08
C PRO A 164 15.57 7.44 19.35
N LYS A 165 16.66 6.68 19.48
CA LYS A 165 16.94 5.83 20.64
C LYS A 165 16.75 6.57 21.96
N HIS A 166 17.35 7.76 22.07
CA HIS A 166 17.32 8.56 23.29
C HIS A 166 15.93 9.04 23.73
N VAL A 167 15.00 9.23 22.78
CA VAL A 167 13.61 9.58 23.10
C VAL A 167 12.85 8.32 23.50
N VAL A 168 12.95 7.26 22.70
CA VAL A 168 12.22 6.01 22.94
C VAL A 168 12.59 5.35 24.26
N GLU A 169 13.86 5.44 24.69
CA GLU A 169 14.31 4.92 25.98
C GLU A 169 13.91 5.81 27.16
N ALA A 170 13.59 7.08 26.93
CA ALA A 170 13.25 8.05 27.99
C ALA A 170 11.75 8.12 28.31
N VAL A 171 10.88 7.60 27.43
CA VAL A 171 9.42 7.70 27.57
C VAL A 171 8.75 6.33 27.47
N SER A 172 7.50 6.24 27.91
CA SER A 172 6.70 5.02 27.69
C SER A 172 6.32 4.84 26.22
N LYS A 173 5.96 3.62 25.83
CA LYS A 173 5.46 3.30 24.48
C LYS A 173 4.24 4.17 24.11
N ASP A 174 3.34 4.40 25.06
CA ASP A 174 2.14 5.20 24.85
C ASP A 174 2.46 6.69 24.68
N GLU A 175 3.42 7.21 25.46
CA GLU A 175 3.88 8.60 25.29
C GLU A 175 4.56 8.81 23.94
N PHE A 176 5.43 7.88 23.49
CA PHE A 176 6.06 7.97 22.18
C PHE A 176 5.02 7.92 21.06
N ASN A 177 3.98 7.08 21.19
CA ASN A 177 2.88 7.02 20.25
C ASN A 177 2.07 8.34 20.19
N LEU A 178 1.88 9.02 21.32
CA LEU A 178 1.09 10.26 21.39
C LEU A 178 1.90 11.51 21.03
N LYS A 179 3.22 11.46 21.15
CA LYS A 179 4.13 12.58 20.85
C LYS A 179 5.37 12.07 20.10
N PRO A 180 5.20 11.59 18.87
CA PRO A 180 6.30 11.01 18.11
C PRO A 180 7.34 12.09 17.76
N VAL A 181 8.62 11.73 17.90
CA VAL A 181 9.77 12.51 17.44
C VAL A 181 10.47 11.70 16.36
N GLY A 182 10.56 12.25 15.15
CA GLY A 182 11.19 11.61 13.99
C GLY A 182 12.26 12.50 13.37
N SER A 183 12.64 12.19 12.13
CA SER A 183 13.61 12.94 11.31
C SER A 183 13.02 13.42 9.99
N GLY A 184 11.75 13.14 9.75
CA GLY A 184 11.06 13.34 8.48
C GLY A 184 10.79 14.79 8.10
N PRO A 185 10.19 15.01 6.92
CA PRO A 185 9.91 16.35 6.38
C PRO A 185 8.85 17.14 7.16
N TYR A 186 8.09 16.48 8.03
CA TYR A 186 7.09 17.11 8.89
C TYR A 186 7.27 16.69 10.34
N LYS A 187 7.00 17.62 11.27
CA LYS A 187 7.03 17.46 12.73
C LYS A 187 5.62 17.24 13.25
N PHE A 188 5.44 16.33 14.19
CA PHE A 188 4.16 16.18 14.88
C PHE A 188 3.81 17.45 15.68
N GLU A 189 2.57 17.94 15.52
CA GLU A 189 2.03 19.06 16.28
C GLU A 189 0.97 18.59 17.28
N ALA A 190 -0.09 17.94 16.80
CA ALA A 190 -1.20 17.52 17.65
C ALA A 190 -1.93 16.29 17.10
N TRP A 191 -2.53 15.53 17.99
CA TRP A 191 -3.50 14.49 17.65
C TRP A 191 -4.82 14.73 18.39
N ASN A 192 -5.78 15.32 17.71
CA ASN A 192 -7.15 15.52 18.18
C ASN A 192 -7.94 14.25 17.87
N ARG A 193 -8.00 13.31 18.84
CA ARG A 193 -8.57 11.97 18.64
C ARG A 193 -9.97 12.01 18.06
N GLY A 194 -10.19 11.16 17.02
CA GLY A 194 -11.45 11.10 16.28
C GLY A 194 -11.70 12.28 15.33
N VAL A 195 -10.79 13.27 15.26
CA VAL A 195 -10.93 14.45 14.41
C VAL A 195 -9.78 14.54 13.39
N GLU A 196 -8.55 14.78 13.87
CA GLU A 196 -7.42 15.01 12.98
C GLU A 196 -6.07 14.78 13.65
N VAL A 197 -5.04 14.57 12.82
CA VAL A 197 -3.64 14.72 13.20
C VAL A 197 -3.07 15.93 12.47
N LEU A 198 -2.41 16.82 13.21
CA LEU A 198 -1.73 18.00 12.69
C LEU A 198 -0.21 17.78 12.67
N VAL A 199 0.40 18.18 11.55
CA VAL A 199 1.85 18.17 11.39
C VAL A 199 2.32 19.48 10.79
N ASP A 200 3.46 20.00 11.28
CA ASP A 200 4.13 21.20 10.80
C ASP A 200 5.33 20.82 9.91
N ARG A 201 5.60 21.63 8.88
CA ARG A 201 6.77 21.42 8.03
C ARG A 201 8.07 21.53 8.84
N ASN A 202 8.98 20.59 8.62
CA ASN A 202 10.32 20.65 9.15
C ASN A 202 11.22 21.51 8.25
N ASP A 203 11.40 22.79 8.60
CA ASP A 203 12.21 23.70 7.82
C ASP A 203 13.73 23.39 7.87
N ASP A 204 14.15 22.51 8.80
CA ASP A 204 15.52 21.99 8.90
C ASP A 204 15.69 20.62 8.21
N TYR A 205 14.70 20.15 7.47
CA TYR A 205 14.75 18.85 6.80
C TYR A 205 15.89 18.79 5.79
N TRP A 206 16.64 17.71 5.79
CA TRP A 206 17.80 17.48 4.93
C TRP A 206 17.45 17.31 3.44
N GLY A 207 16.23 16.88 3.13
CA GLY A 207 15.74 16.65 1.77
C GLY A 207 14.77 17.72 1.29
N ASN A 208 13.86 17.35 0.37
CA ASN A 208 12.79 18.24 -0.09
C ASN A 208 11.78 18.49 1.04
N LYS A 209 11.57 19.77 1.39
CA LYS A 209 10.80 20.19 2.57
C LYS A 209 9.28 20.21 2.37
N GLY A 210 8.79 20.04 1.18
CA GLY A 210 7.36 20.17 0.89
C GLY A 210 6.86 21.63 0.78
N ALA A 211 5.72 21.79 0.13
CA ALA A 211 5.16 23.10 -0.19
C ALA A 211 4.36 23.73 0.97
N PHE A 212 3.69 22.90 1.77
CA PHE A 212 2.73 23.38 2.77
C PHE A 212 3.37 23.53 4.15
N PRO A 213 3.22 24.71 4.80
CA PRO A 213 3.70 24.91 6.18
C PRO A 213 3.03 23.98 7.19
N LYS A 214 1.74 23.67 7.00
CA LYS A 214 0.96 22.82 7.89
C LYS A 214 0.11 21.82 7.11
N VAL A 215 -0.12 20.63 7.66
CA VAL A 215 -1.02 19.61 7.10
C VAL A 215 -1.92 19.04 8.18
N ALA A 216 -3.22 18.89 7.85
CA ALA A 216 -4.22 18.23 8.67
C ALA A 216 -4.65 16.92 8.01
N PHE A 217 -4.48 15.80 8.68
CA PHE A 217 -5.03 14.50 8.30
C PHE A 217 -6.32 14.26 9.08
N ARG A 218 -7.47 14.30 8.42
CA ARG A 218 -8.78 14.18 9.07
C ARG A 218 -9.37 12.80 8.88
N ALA A 219 -10.04 12.29 9.91
CA ALA A 219 -10.81 11.05 9.86
C ALA A 219 -12.23 11.34 9.34
N VAL A 220 -12.53 10.99 8.10
CA VAL A 220 -13.83 11.15 7.44
C VAL A 220 -14.28 9.82 6.84
N PRO A 221 -14.91 8.93 7.63
CA PRO A 221 -15.25 7.58 7.20
C PRO A 221 -16.22 7.52 6.00
N ASP A 222 -17.19 8.42 5.94
CA ASP A 222 -18.18 8.46 4.87
C ASP A 222 -17.59 9.03 3.57
N GLY A 223 -17.66 8.26 2.49
CA GLY A 223 -17.09 8.63 1.19
C GLY A 223 -17.79 9.82 0.53
N SER A 224 -19.13 9.92 0.69
CA SER A 224 -19.89 11.05 0.14
C SER A 224 -19.53 12.35 0.84
N THR A 225 -19.25 12.29 2.14
CA THR A 225 -18.76 13.43 2.91
C THR A 225 -17.35 13.86 2.43
N ARG A 226 -16.44 12.89 2.13
CA ARG A 226 -15.12 13.25 1.56
C ARG A 226 -15.25 13.96 0.22
N ILE A 227 -16.16 13.53 -0.65
CA ILE A 227 -16.43 14.21 -1.93
C ILE A 227 -17.04 15.60 -1.70
N ALA A 228 -18.01 15.75 -0.79
CA ALA A 228 -18.61 17.04 -0.46
C ALA A 228 -17.56 18.02 0.09
N ASN A 229 -16.63 17.55 0.92
CA ASN A 229 -15.50 18.35 1.42
C ASN A 229 -14.59 18.85 0.28
N LEU A 230 -14.24 17.97 -0.67
CA LEU A 230 -13.46 18.38 -1.86
C LEU A 230 -14.22 19.43 -2.69
N GLN A 231 -15.50 19.20 -2.95
CA GLN A 231 -16.34 20.10 -3.78
C GLN A 231 -16.53 21.48 -3.14
N SER A 232 -16.60 21.55 -1.81
CA SER A 232 -16.72 22.79 -1.07
C SER A 232 -15.38 23.50 -0.79
N GLY A 233 -14.24 22.84 -1.06
CA GLY A 233 -12.92 23.33 -0.69
C GLY A 233 -12.57 23.15 0.80
N ALA A 234 -13.37 22.39 1.54
CA ALA A 234 -13.09 22.05 2.95
C ALA A 234 -11.97 21.00 3.09
N SER A 235 -11.68 20.22 2.04
CA SER A 235 -10.48 19.42 1.92
C SER A 235 -9.80 19.62 0.57
N ASP A 236 -8.53 19.23 0.48
CA ASP A 236 -7.71 19.37 -0.71
C ASP A 236 -7.41 18.02 -1.35
N LEU A 237 -7.37 16.98 -0.55
CA LEU A 237 -7.10 15.60 -0.98
C LEU A 237 -8.01 14.64 -0.19
N ALA A 238 -8.58 13.67 -0.86
CA ALA A 238 -9.33 12.58 -0.26
C ALA A 238 -8.78 11.23 -0.74
N SER A 239 -8.54 10.32 0.18
CA SER A 239 -8.06 8.97 -0.13
C SER A 239 -9.20 7.98 -0.31
N ASN A 240 -8.90 6.84 -0.98
CA ASN A 240 -9.76 5.67 -1.05
C ASN A 240 -11.19 5.97 -1.54
N LEU A 241 -11.31 6.66 -2.65
CA LEU A 241 -12.58 6.75 -3.37
C LEU A 241 -12.89 5.40 -4.03
N ASN A 242 -14.16 5.04 -4.08
CA ASN A 242 -14.61 3.99 -5.00
C ASN A 242 -14.91 4.61 -6.38
N ASN A 243 -15.21 3.77 -7.37
CA ASN A 243 -15.52 4.22 -8.73
C ASN A 243 -16.74 5.17 -8.77
N ASP A 244 -17.82 4.88 -8.02
CA ASP A 244 -19.03 5.69 -8.04
C ASP A 244 -18.74 7.13 -7.54
N LEU A 245 -17.91 7.27 -6.50
CA LEU A 245 -17.46 8.55 -5.97
C LEU A 245 -16.49 9.27 -6.91
N ALA A 246 -15.62 8.52 -7.61
CA ALA A 246 -14.73 9.06 -8.63
C ALA A 246 -15.54 9.64 -9.80
N ASP A 247 -16.56 8.92 -10.26
CA ASP A 247 -17.47 9.38 -11.32
C ASP A 247 -18.25 10.64 -10.87
N GLN A 248 -18.75 10.66 -9.63
CA GLN A 248 -19.41 11.84 -9.06
C GLN A 248 -18.49 13.05 -9.02
N LEU A 249 -17.22 12.88 -8.59
CA LEU A 249 -16.25 13.98 -8.56
C LEU A 249 -15.95 14.48 -9.99
N THR A 250 -15.78 13.56 -10.94
CA THR A 250 -15.54 13.88 -12.35
C THR A 250 -16.71 14.65 -12.94
N ALA A 251 -17.95 14.15 -12.76
CA ALA A 251 -19.17 14.79 -13.28
C ALA A 251 -19.39 16.19 -12.69
N SER A 252 -19.01 16.43 -11.44
CA SER A 252 -19.13 17.74 -10.81
C SER A 252 -18.16 18.79 -11.40
N GLY A 253 -17.07 18.36 -12.01
CA GLY A 253 -15.99 19.21 -12.47
C GLY A 253 -15.32 20.02 -11.34
N GLN A 254 -15.49 19.65 -10.07
CA GLN A 254 -15.01 20.40 -8.90
C GLN A 254 -13.70 19.87 -8.31
N GLY A 255 -13.07 18.89 -8.98
CA GLY A 255 -11.80 18.29 -8.55
C GLY A 255 -11.18 17.42 -9.63
N LYS A 256 -10.12 16.74 -9.27
CA LYS A 256 -9.41 15.75 -10.11
C LYS A 256 -9.53 14.35 -9.49
N VAL A 257 -9.73 13.35 -10.31
CA VAL A 257 -9.62 11.94 -9.93
C VAL A 257 -8.22 11.44 -10.30
N LEU A 258 -7.50 10.90 -9.35
CA LEU A 258 -6.11 10.47 -9.49
C LEU A 258 -6.01 8.97 -9.14
N PRO A 259 -6.25 8.07 -10.09
CA PRO A 259 -6.09 6.65 -9.87
C PRO A 259 -4.63 6.24 -9.96
N VAL A 260 -4.21 5.29 -9.13
CA VAL A 260 -2.93 4.61 -9.25
C VAL A 260 -3.11 3.11 -9.10
N ARG A 261 -2.53 2.34 -10.01
CA ARG A 261 -2.49 0.88 -9.91
C ARG A 261 -1.42 0.48 -8.89
N GLY A 262 -1.89 -0.11 -7.78
CA GLY A 262 -1.03 -0.50 -6.67
C GLY A 262 -0.45 -1.90 -6.79
N GLU A 263 0.28 -2.32 -5.76
CA GLU A 263 0.72 -3.71 -5.65
C GLU A 263 -0.41 -4.65 -5.21
N ARG A 264 -1.50 -4.08 -4.67
CA ARG A 264 -2.64 -4.85 -4.13
C ARG A 264 -3.35 -5.61 -5.23
N LEU A 265 -3.56 -6.90 -4.99
CA LEU A 265 -4.29 -7.76 -5.90
C LEU A 265 -5.55 -8.34 -5.22
N ALA A 266 -6.57 -8.62 -6.01
CA ALA A 266 -7.74 -9.39 -5.62
C ALA A 266 -7.63 -10.79 -6.19
N PHE A 267 -8.11 -11.77 -5.42
CA PHE A 267 -8.07 -13.18 -5.80
C PHE A 267 -9.25 -13.96 -5.24
N TYR A 268 -9.51 -15.10 -5.86
CA TYR A 268 -10.44 -16.09 -5.38
C TYR A 268 -9.66 -17.37 -5.02
N SER A 269 -9.54 -17.66 -3.74
CA SER A 269 -8.85 -18.84 -3.23
C SER A 269 -9.76 -20.05 -3.17
N LEU A 270 -9.21 -21.22 -3.52
CA LEU A 270 -9.91 -22.49 -3.57
C LEU A 270 -9.23 -23.50 -2.64
N ASN A 271 -9.95 -23.99 -1.64
CA ASN A 271 -9.40 -24.97 -0.71
C ASN A 271 -9.41 -26.37 -1.34
N ILE A 272 -8.28 -26.81 -1.83
CA ILE A 272 -8.10 -28.09 -2.51
C ILE A 272 -8.32 -29.33 -1.59
N ASN A 273 -8.50 -29.13 -0.29
CA ASN A 273 -8.78 -30.19 0.68
C ASN A 273 -10.28 -30.41 0.86
N LYS A 274 -11.14 -29.64 0.18
CA LYS A 274 -12.60 -29.70 0.31
C LYS A 274 -13.29 -30.02 -1.02
N PRO A 275 -14.24 -30.99 -1.06
CA PRO A 275 -15.05 -31.20 -2.24
C PRO A 275 -15.98 -29.98 -2.49
N PRO A 276 -16.32 -29.67 -3.76
CA PRO A 276 -15.82 -30.33 -4.98
C PRO A 276 -14.46 -29.76 -5.46
N LEU A 277 -13.83 -28.84 -4.72
CA LEU A 277 -12.65 -28.07 -5.11
C LEU A 277 -11.35 -28.91 -5.10
N ASN A 278 -11.39 -30.10 -4.54
CA ASN A 278 -10.31 -31.08 -4.63
C ASN A 278 -10.15 -31.65 -6.06
N ASP A 279 -11.20 -31.62 -6.90
CA ASP A 279 -11.10 -31.98 -8.32
C ASP A 279 -10.54 -30.80 -9.14
N LYS A 280 -9.43 -31.03 -9.84
CA LYS A 280 -8.79 -30.03 -10.68
C LYS A 280 -9.71 -29.51 -11.78
N ARG A 281 -10.58 -30.34 -12.35
CA ARG A 281 -11.52 -29.97 -13.42
C ARG A 281 -12.52 -28.93 -12.92
N ILE A 282 -12.95 -29.02 -11.65
CA ILE A 282 -13.81 -28.00 -11.02
C ILE A 282 -13.06 -26.68 -10.88
N ARG A 283 -11.80 -26.69 -10.44
CA ARG A 283 -11.00 -25.47 -10.33
C ARG A 283 -10.75 -24.81 -11.69
N GLN A 284 -10.51 -25.65 -12.73
CA GLN A 284 -10.41 -25.16 -14.12
C GLN A 284 -11.74 -24.58 -14.62
N ALA A 285 -12.86 -25.24 -14.31
CA ALA A 285 -14.19 -24.73 -14.65
C ALA A 285 -14.44 -23.36 -14.00
N ILE A 286 -14.10 -23.20 -12.72
CA ILE A 286 -14.18 -21.90 -12.03
C ILE A 286 -13.33 -20.84 -12.73
N ALA A 287 -12.09 -21.18 -13.12
CA ALA A 287 -11.22 -20.24 -13.81
C ALA A 287 -11.74 -19.80 -15.19
N HIS A 288 -12.42 -20.71 -15.93
CA HIS A 288 -13.09 -20.39 -17.20
C HIS A 288 -14.42 -19.67 -17.02
N ALA A 289 -15.09 -19.81 -15.88
CA ALA A 289 -16.40 -19.21 -15.62
C ALA A 289 -16.33 -17.72 -15.25
N ILE A 290 -15.21 -17.24 -14.69
CA ILE A 290 -15.09 -15.89 -14.17
C ILE A 290 -14.65 -14.91 -15.26
N ASP A 291 -15.55 -14.00 -15.64
CA ASP A 291 -15.26 -12.87 -16.53
C ASP A 291 -14.57 -11.73 -15.77
N LYS A 292 -13.26 -11.78 -15.71
CA LYS A 292 -12.45 -10.77 -15.01
C LYS A 292 -12.55 -9.39 -15.66
N GLN A 293 -12.62 -9.34 -17.00
CA GLN A 293 -12.76 -8.07 -17.72
C GLN A 293 -14.16 -7.47 -17.48
N GLY A 294 -15.20 -8.30 -17.52
CA GLY A 294 -16.56 -7.86 -17.21
C GLY A 294 -16.72 -7.34 -15.77
N ILE A 295 -16.01 -7.93 -14.80
CA ILE A 295 -15.95 -7.41 -13.43
C ILE A 295 -15.30 -6.04 -13.41
N VAL A 296 -14.15 -5.88 -14.06
CA VAL A 296 -13.41 -4.61 -14.08
C VAL A 296 -14.22 -3.50 -14.76
N ASP A 297 -14.77 -3.77 -15.94
CA ASP A 297 -15.48 -2.75 -16.71
C ASP A 297 -16.87 -2.45 -16.15
N GLY A 298 -17.61 -3.50 -15.76
CA GLY A 298 -19.01 -3.38 -15.36
C GLY A 298 -19.23 -3.04 -13.89
N ILE A 299 -18.27 -3.37 -12.99
CA ILE A 299 -18.43 -3.17 -11.55
C ILE A 299 -17.40 -2.18 -11.00
N LEU A 300 -16.15 -2.25 -11.48
CA LEU A 300 -15.03 -1.48 -10.92
C LEU A 300 -14.70 -0.23 -11.74
N GLY A 301 -15.54 0.16 -12.71
CA GLY A 301 -15.41 1.41 -13.46
C GLY A 301 -14.16 1.52 -14.33
N GLY A 302 -13.49 0.40 -14.66
CA GLY A 302 -12.30 0.36 -15.50
C GLY A 302 -11.00 0.88 -14.87
N PHE A 303 -11.01 1.22 -13.58
CA PHE A 303 -9.79 1.67 -12.89
C PHE A 303 -8.82 0.53 -12.60
N ASP A 304 -9.35 -0.64 -12.27
CA ASP A 304 -8.59 -1.86 -12.00
C ASP A 304 -8.17 -2.56 -13.30
N VAL A 305 -7.31 -3.59 -13.22
CA VAL A 305 -6.84 -4.33 -14.40
C VAL A 305 -6.86 -5.83 -14.12
N PRO A 306 -7.43 -6.66 -15.00
CA PRO A 306 -7.40 -8.10 -14.84
C PRO A 306 -5.99 -8.64 -14.70
N LEU A 307 -5.79 -9.60 -13.78
CA LEU A 307 -4.51 -10.26 -13.54
C LEU A 307 -4.50 -11.70 -14.04
N SER A 308 -3.33 -12.12 -14.52
CA SER A 308 -3.02 -13.50 -14.90
C SER A 308 -2.30 -14.28 -13.78
N GLN A 309 -1.76 -13.59 -12.77
CA GLN A 309 -0.87 -14.14 -11.76
C GLN A 309 -1.01 -13.42 -10.41
N LEU A 310 -0.47 -14.02 -9.34
CA LEU A 310 -0.54 -13.49 -7.97
C LEU A 310 0.57 -12.45 -7.65
N THR A 311 1.06 -11.77 -8.66
CA THR A 311 2.01 -10.66 -8.52
C THR A 311 1.61 -9.58 -9.52
N SER A 312 1.61 -8.33 -9.09
CA SER A 312 1.26 -7.20 -9.95
C SER A 312 2.50 -6.68 -10.71
N PRO A 313 2.33 -6.01 -11.87
CA PRO A 313 3.44 -5.47 -12.67
C PRO A 313 4.36 -4.49 -11.92
N VAL A 314 3.90 -3.90 -10.82
CA VAL A 314 4.70 -2.97 -10.01
C VAL A 314 5.53 -3.66 -8.93
N SER A 315 5.51 -5.00 -8.89
CA SER A 315 6.23 -5.79 -7.89
C SER A 315 7.30 -6.66 -8.55
N PHE A 316 8.44 -6.79 -7.88
CA PHE A 316 9.46 -7.75 -8.28
C PHE A 316 8.89 -9.17 -8.27
N GLY A 317 9.19 -9.97 -9.30
CA GLY A 317 8.65 -11.32 -9.45
C GLY A 317 7.44 -11.42 -10.37
N TYR A 318 6.94 -10.29 -10.89
CA TYR A 318 6.00 -10.31 -12.01
C TYR A 318 6.68 -10.94 -13.24
N SER A 319 5.96 -11.82 -13.92
CA SER A 319 6.48 -12.54 -15.08
C SER A 319 5.61 -12.33 -16.31
N GLU A 320 6.19 -11.79 -17.37
CA GLU A 320 5.48 -11.71 -18.65
C GLU A 320 5.22 -13.11 -19.23
N GLY A 321 4.11 -13.23 -19.98
CA GLY A 321 3.77 -14.47 -20.69
C GLY A 321 3.07 -15.54 -19.85
N ILE A 322 2.67 -15.25 -18.62
CA ILE A 322 1.73 -16.11 -17.87
C ILE A 322 0.33 -15.91 -18.44
N THR A 323 -0.17 -16.90 -19.14
CA THR A 323 -1.50 -16.87 -19.75
C THR A 323 -2.53 -17.51 -18.81
N PRO A 324 -3.52 -16.75 -18.32
CA PRO A 324 -4.60 -17.31 -17.53
C PRO A 324 -5.55 -18.13 -18.43
N PRO A 325 -6.37 -19.02 -17.85
CA PRO A 325 -7.49 -19.59 -18.57
C PRO A 325 -8.37 -18.48 -19.15
N GLU A 326 -8.77 -18.62 -20.41
CA GLU A 326 -9.68 -17.69 -21.06
C GLU A 326 -11.08 -17.78 -20.44
N PHE A 327 -11.82 -16.68 -20.44
CA PHE A 327 -13.23 -16.71 -20.09
C PHE A 327 -14.01 -17.51 -21.15
N SER A 328 -14.59 -18.63 -20.74
CA SER A 328 -15.41 -19.51 -21.59
C SER A 328 -16.38 -20.32 -20.75
N PRO A 329 -17.62 -19.83 -20.56
CA PRO A 329 -18.67 -20.59 -19.86
C PRO A 329 -18.94 -21.97 -20.50
N GLU A 330 -18.74 -22.12 -21.79
CA GLU A 330 -18.91 -23.39 -22.52
C GLU A 330 -17.88 -24.42 -22.06
N LYS A 331 -16.58 -24.03 -21.96
CA LYS A 331 -15.53 -24.91 -21.45
C LYS A 331 -15.77 -25.25 -19.97
N ALA A 332 -16.22 -24.26 -19.18
CA ALA A 332 -16.58 -24.51 -17.79
C ALA A 332 -17.69 -25.54 -17.64
N LYS A 333 -18.77 -25.44 -18.42
CA LYS A 333 -19.88 -26.41 -18.44
C LYS A 333 -19.43 -27.79 -18.89
N ALA A 334 -18.55 -27.88 -19.88
CA ALA A 334 -18.01 -29.15 -20.34
C ALA A 334 -17.20 -29.87 -19.23
N LEU A 335 -16.32 -29.15 -18.53
CA LEU A 335 -15.54 -29.68 -17.42
C LEU A 335 -16.44 -30.15 -16.26
N ILE A 336 -17.49 -29.38 -15.93
CA ILE A 336 -18.45 -29.73 -14.90
C ILE A 336 -19.23 -31.00 -15.27
N ALA A 337 -19.61 -31.13 -16.55
CA ALA A 337 -20.29 -32.33 -17.04
C ALA A 337 -19.41 -33.59 -16.96
N GLU A 338 -18.10 -33.45 -17.18
CA GLU A 338 -17.14 -34.56 -17.00
C GLU A 338 -17.00 -35.02 -15.54
N VAL A 339 -17.19 -34.12 -14.57
CA VAL A 339 -17.16 -34.45 -13.15
C VAL A 339 -18.47 -35.10 -12.69
N GLY A 340 -19.59 -34.73 -13.31
CA GLY A 340 -20.92 -35.27 -13.02
C GLY A 340 -21.50 -34.82 -11.67
N ASP A 341 -22.16 -35.72 -10.95
CA ASP A 341 -22.93 -35.37 -9.75
C ASP A 341 -22.09 -34.78 -8.62
N ALA A 342 -20.81 -35.09 -8.54
CA ALA A 342 -19.90 -34.52 -7.53
C ALA A 342 -19.76 -32.98 -7.67
N ALA A 343 -19.92 -32.45 -8.88
CA ALA A 343 -19.90 -31.01 -9.13
C ALA A 343 -21.10 -30.24 -8.53
N LYS A 344 -22.20 -30.93 -8.22
CA LYS A 344 -23.39 -30.35 -7.61
C LYS A 344 -23.22 -30.09 -6.11
N THR A 345 -22.13 -30.53 -5.49
CA THR A 345 -21.84 -30.29 -4.07
C THR A 345 -21.76 -28.80 -3.81
N GLU A 346 -22.60 -28.30 -2.88
CA GLU A 346 -22.55 -26.92 -2.45
C GLU A 346 -21.26 -26.62 -1.71
N PHE A 347 -20.68 -25.44 -1.98
CA PHE A 347 -19.52 -24.94 -1.24
C PHE A 347 -19.66 -23.45 -0.95
N SER A 348 -18.97 -22.97 0.11
CA SER A 348 -19.02 -21.58 0.51
C SER A 348 -18.08 -20.70 -0.30
N LEU A 349 -18.52 -19.45 -0.61
CA LEU A 349 -17.70 -18.31 -0.96
C LEU A 349 -17.64 -17.39 0.26
N PHE A 350 -16.54 -17.44 0.97
CA PHE A 350 -16.33 -16.71 2.22
C PHE A 350 -15.83 -15.28 1.95
N THR A 351 -16.44 -14.28 2.60
CA THR A 351 -16.14 -12.87 2.36
C THR A 351 -16.37 -12.01 3.60
N THR A 352 -16.10 -10.69 3.47
CA THR A 352 -16.36 -9.67 4.49
C THR A 352 -17.01 -8.45 3.85
N PRO A 353 -17.87 -7.68 4.55
CA PRO A 353 -18.48 -6.45 4.02
C PRO A 353 -17.46 -5.36 3.62
N THR A 354 -16.22 -5.48 4.06
CA THR A 354 -15.12 -4.56 3.68
C THR A 354 -14.77 -4.66 2.19
N TYR A 355 -15.04 -5.82 1.57
CA TYR A 355 -14.83 -6.02 0.13
C TYR A 355 -16.08 -5.63 -0.67
N ASP A 356 -15.91 -5.26 -1.94
CA ASP A 356 -17.05 -4.93 -2.81
C ASP A 356 -17.94 -6.17 -3.02
N GLN A 357 -19.13 -6.14 -2.40
CA GLN A 357 -20.07 -7.25 -2.44
C GLN A 357 -20.66 -7.46 -3.83
N ARG A 358 -20.65 -6.45 -4.71
CA ARG A 358 -21.09 -6.59 -6.12
C ARG A 358 -20.16 -7.55 -6.87
N VAL A 359 -18.84 -7.47 -6.62
CA VAL A 359 -17.87 -8.41 -7.18
C VAL A 359 -18.11 -9.84 -6.69
N VAL A 360 -18.33 -10.00 -5.37
CA VAL A 360 -18.60 -11.32 -4.76
C VAL A 360 -19.88 -11.95 -5.32
N GLN A 361 -20.95 -11.16 -5.45
CA GLN A 361 -22.21 -11.60 -6.03
C GLN A 361 -22.10 -11.93 -7.53
N ALA A 362 -21.31 -11.14 -8.29
CA ALA A 362 -21.04 -11.43 -9.69
C ALA A 362 -20.30 -12.76 -9.85
N ILE A 363 -19.29 -13.05 -9.03
CA ILE A 363 -18.58 -14.34 -9.04
C ILE A 363 -19.58 -15.47 -8.73
N GLN A 364 -20.39 -15.33 -7.69
CA GLN A 364 -21.42 -16.34 -7.35
C GLN A 364 -22.34 -16.60 -8.54
N GLN A 365 -22.86 -15.56 -9.20
CA GLN A 365 -23.76 -15.69 -10.33
C GLN A 365 -23.08 -16.39 -11.53
N MET A 366 -21.85 -15.97 -11.88
CA MET A 366 -21.09 -16.60 -12.99
C MET A 366 -20.85 -18.09 -12.73
N LEU A 367 -20.60 -18.49 -11.49
CA LEU A 367 -20.44 -19.89 -11.11
C LEU A 367 -21.78 -20.65 -11.16
N ALA A 368 -22.87 -20.03 -10.75
CA ALA A 368 -24.22 -20.60 -10.88
C ALA A 368 -24.64 -20.80 -12.34
N ASP A 369 -24.30 -19.87 -13.25
CA ASP A 369 -24.63 -19.94 -14.68
C ASP A 369 -23.97 -21.12 -15.40
N VAL A 370 -22.87 -21.64 -14.84
CA VAL A 370 -22.21 -22.84 -15.36
C VAL A 370 -22.59 -24.13 -14.60
N GLY A 371 -23.43 -24.02 -13.56
CA GLY A 371 -24.00 -25.16 -12.84
C GLY A 371 -23.29 -25.52 -11.51
N LEU A 372 -22.46 -24.64 -10.98
CA LEU A 372 -21.88 -24.80 -9.64
C LEU A 372 -22.78 -24.19 -8.57
N ASN A 373 -22.89 -24.86 -7.41
CA ASN A 373 -23.70 -24.39 -6.29
C ASN A 373 -22.83 -23.69 -5.25
N VAL A 374 -22.90 -22.36 -5.22
CA VAL A 374 -22.04 -21.52 -4.36
C VAL A 374 -22.89 -20.67 -3.41
N LYS A 375 -22.60 -20.76 -2.12
CA LYS A 375 -23.26 -19.99 -1.07
C LYS A 375 -22.32 -18.91 -0.52
N ILE A 376 -22.71 -17.65 -0.59
CA ILE A 376 -21.96 -16.54 0.04
C ILE A 376 -22.11 -16.66 1.56
N GLU A 377 -20.97 -16.65 2.25
CA GLU A 377 -20.86 -16.58 3.70
C GLU A 377 -20.06 -15.34 4.11
N THR A 378 -20.73 -14.43 4.81
CA THR A 378 -20.17 -13.12 5.20
C THR A 378 -19.88 -13.08 6.69
N THR A 379 -18.71 -12.56 7.07
CA THR A 379 -18.32 -12.30 8.46
C THR A 379 -17.55 -10.97 8.56
N ASP A 380 -17.33 -10.47 9.78
CA ASP A 380 -16.47 -9.31 9.99
C ASP A 380 -15.00 -9.60 9.62
N MET A 381 -14.21 -8.53 9.41
CA MET A 381 -12.81 -8.67 8.97
C MET A 381 -11.93 -9.43 9.98
N GLY A 382 -12.17 -9.28 11.27
CA GLY A 382 -11.40 -9.98 12.32
C GLY A 382 -11.58 -11.49 12.24
N ASN A 383 -12.83 -11.96 12.17
CA ASN A 383 -13.16 -13.36 11.98
C ASN A 383 -12.69 -13.89 10.62
N TRP A 384 -12.82 -13.07 9.55
CA TRP A 384 -12.32 -13.44 8.24
C TRP A 384 -10.81 -13.74 8.28
N MET A 385 -10.02 -12.83 8.86
CA MET A 385 -8.58 -13.00 9.04
C MET A 385 -8.24 -14.24 9.87
N GLN A 386 -8.93 -14.45 10.98
CA GLN A 386 -8.73 -15.60 11.85
C GLN A 386 -8.98 -16.93 11.12
N GLN A 387 -10.08 -17.01 10.37
CA GLN A 387 -10.41 -18.24 9.62
C GLN A 387 -9.45 -18.49 8.46
N MET A 388 -9.05 -17.44 7.72
CA MET A 388 -8.09 -17.57 6.63
C MET A 388 -6.67 -17.91 7.11
N GLN A 389 -6.35 -17.68 8.39
CA GLN A 389 -5.07 -18.06 9.02
C GLN A 389 -5.15 -19.35 9.81
N SER A 390 -6.25 -20.09 9.75
CA SER A 390 -6.43 -21.33 10.53
C SER A 390 -5.66 -22.53 10.00
N GLY A 391 -5.17 -22.44 8.78
CA GLY A 391 -4.35 -23.47 8.12
C GLY A 391 -5.13 -24.62 7.47
N GLY A 392 -4.70 -25.01 6.31
CA GLY A 392 -5.09 -26.25 5.64
C GLY A 392 -6.60 -26.46 5.51
N ALA A 393 -7.07 -27.63 6.01
CA ALA A 393 -8.47 -28.04 5.85
C ALA A 393 -9.48 -27.20 6.65
N THR A 394 -9.06 -26.42 7.64
CA THR A 394 -9.95 -25.58 8.44
C THR A 394 -10.32 -24.27 7.74
N ILE A 395 -9.50 -23.80 6.80
CA ILE A 395 -9.84 -22.66 5.93
C ILE A 395 -11.16 -22.94 5.20
N PRO A 396 -12.05 -21.94 4.99
CA PRO A 396 -13.29 -22.09 4.22
C PRO A 396 -13.08 -22.75 2.85
N ALA A 397 -14.14 -23.29 2.25
CA ALA A 397 -14.04 -23.99 0.97
C ALA A 397 -13.50 -23.07 -0.14
N SER A 398 -14.01 -21.85 -0.23
CA SER A 398 -13.43 -20.81 -1.07
C SER A 398 -13.57 -19.46 -0.42
N ALA A 399 -12.74 -18.48 -0.82
CA ALA A 399 -12.79 -17.15 -0.27
C ALA A 399 -12.38 -16.08 -1.29
N PHE A 400 -13.13 -14.98 -1.31
CA PHE A 400 -12.67 -13.75 -1.96
C PHE A 400 -11.72 -13.01 -1.01
N GLY A 401 -10.54 -12.66 -1.51
CA GLY A 401 -9.52 -11.98 -0.73
C GLY A 401 -8.79 -10.89 -1.52
N ARG A 402 -8.13 -10.01 -0.78
CA ARG A 402 -7.21 -9.02 -1.32
C ARG A 402 -5.88 -9.12 -0.57
N TRP A 403 -4.77 -8.94 -1.28
CA TRP A 403 -3.44 -9.07 -0.71
C TRP A 403 -2.53 -7.91 -1.13
N SER A 404 -1.71 -7.47 -0.20
CA SER A 404 -0.61 -6.54 -0.40
C SER A 404 0.43 -6.80 0.69
N CYS A 405 1.71 -6.93 0.34
CA CYS A 405 2.76 -7.05 1.35
C CYS A 405 3.38 -5.69 1.73
N GLY A 406 3.15 -4.64 0.95
CA GLY A 406 3.84 -3.35 1.10
C GLY A 406 5.33 -3.41 0.75
N CYS A 407 5.84 -4.59 0.40
CA CYS A 407 7.25 -4.80 0.06
C CYS A 407 7.51 -4.75 -1.45
N GLN A 408 6.48 -4.86 -2.28
CA GLN A 408 6.58 -4.94 -3.74
C GLN A 408 7.55 -6.04 -4.19
N ASP A 409 7.48 -7.21 -3.55
CA ASP A 409 8.25 -8.41 -3.89
C ASP A 409 7.31 -9.62 -3.83
N ALA A 410 7.39 -10.50 -4.81
CA ALA A 410 6.54 -11.68 -4.94
C ALA A 410 6.62 -12.62 -3.73
N ASP A 411 7.74 -12.65 -3.01
CA ASP A 411 7.89 -13.44 -1.79
C ASP A 411 6.75 -13.17 -0.79
N GLY A 412 6.44 -11.89 -0.56
CA GLY A 412 5.42 -11.50 0.40
C GLY A 412 4.00 -11.98 0.07
N THR A 413 3.72 -12.26 -1.20
CA THR A 413 2.45 -12.80 -1.66
C THR A 413 2.52 -14.32 -1.86
N LEU A 414 3.48 -14.79 -2.65
CA LEU A 414 3.53 -16.19 -3.07
C LEU A 414 3.84 -17.13 -1.91
N TYR A 415 4.81 -16.78 -1.07
CA TYR A 415 5.11 -17.63 0.08
C TYR A 415 3.93 -17.67 1.04
N SER A 416 3.32 -16.53 1.32
CA SER A 416 2.18 -16.46 2.25
C SER A 416 0.97 -17.25 1.77
N LEU A 417 0.62 -17.16 0.49
CA LEU A 417 -0.61 -17.77 -0.03
C LEU A 417 -0.42 -19.20 -0.52
N LEU A 418 0.82 -19.62 -0.88
CA LEU A 418 1.04 -20.86 -1.61
C LEU A 418 1.92 -21.87 -0.87
N HIS A 419 2.90 -21.43 -0.04
CA HIS A 419 3.83 -22.35 0.62
C HIS A 419 3.13 -23.22 1.67
N SER A 420 3.40 -24.51 1.69
CA SER A 420 2.71 -25.49 2.57
C SER A 420 2.87 -25.23 4.06
N SER A 421 3.94 -24.52 4.48
CA SER A 421 4.17 -24.15 5.88
C SER A 421 3.41 -22.89 6.31
N SER A 422 2.79 -22.16 5.36
CA SER A 422 2.02 -20.96 5.68
C SER A 422 0.64 -21.31 6.23
N SER A 423 0.25 -20.64 7.31
CA SER A 423 -1.11 -20.75 7.86
C SER A 423 -2.21 -20.23 6.93
N TRP A 424 -1.86 -19.44 5.92
CA TRP A 424 -2.79 -18.96 4.89
C TRP A 424 -2.99 -19.95 3.74
N SER A 425 -2.12 -20.94 3.62
CA SER A 425 -2.13 -21.84 2.48
C SER A 425 -2.99 -23.08 2.72
N THR A 426 -3.73 -23.45 1.68
CA THR A 426 -4.44 -24.75 1.59
C THR A 426 -3.68 -25.73 0.71
N ILE A 427 -2.55 -25.31 0.15
CA ILE A 427 -1.80 -26.02 -0.90
C ILE A 427 -0.70 -26.86 -0.27
N LYS A 428 -0.48 -28.04 -0.84
CA LYS A 428 0.65 -28.94 -0.55
C LYS A 428 1.22 -29.40 -1.88
N ASP A 429 2.12 -28.58 -2.44
CA ASP A 429 2.78 -28.87 -3.71
C ASP A 429 4.29 -28.66 -3.56
N GLU A 430 5.04 -29.75 -3.49
CA GLU A 430 6.49 -29.73 -3.30
C GLU A 430 7.23 -28.96 -4.38
N ARG A 431 6.65 -28.83 -5.59
CA ARG A 431 7.24 -28.04 -6.68
C ARG A 431 7.22 -26.56 -6.34
N ILE A 432 6.11 -26.10 -5.73
CA ILE A 432 5.94 -24.70 -5.27
C ILE A 432 6.85 -24.45 -4.07
N ASP A 433 6.80 -25.32 -3.06
CA ASP A 433 7.60 -25.18 -1.83
C ASP A 433 9.09 -25.07 -2.17
N LYS A 434 9.61 -25.97 -2.98
CA LYS A 434 11.01 -25.99 -3.41
C LYS A 434 11.39 -24.68 -4.14
N ALA A 435 10.56 -24.23 -5.09
CA ALA A 435 10.84 -23.00 -5.84
C ALA A 435 10.82 -21.76 -4.96
N LEU A 436 9.88 -21.68 -4.01
CA LEU A 436 9.78 -20.55 -3.07
C LEU A 436 10.92 -20.53 -2.06
N ASP A 437 11.30 -21.68 -1.51
CA ASP A 437 12.44 -21.79 -0.58
C ASP A 437 13.76 -21.43 -1.28
N GLU A 438 13.96 -21.88 -2.52
CA GLU A 438 15.13 -21.50 -3.31
C GLU A 438 15.12 -20.01 -3.65
N ALA A 439 13.96 -19.41 -4.02
CA ALA A 439 13.85 -18.00 -4.29
C ALA A 439 14.19 -17.14 -3.07
N ARG A 440 13.83 -17.57 -1.86
CA ARG A 440 14.12 -16.87 -0.60
C ARG A 440 15.58 -16.81 -0.25
N THR A 441 16.39 -17.74 -0.77
CA THR A 441 17.83 -17.83 -0.47
C THR A 441 18.72 -17.43 -1.65
N THR A 442 18.13 -17.14 -2.82
CA THR A 442 18.86 -16.75 -4.03
C THR A 442 19.03 -15.25 -4.11
N ILE A 443 20.26 -14.74 -4.04
CA ILE A 443 20.58 -13.30 -4.15
C ILE A 443 20.50 -12.81 -5.59
N ASP A 444 20.79 -13.65 -6.59
CA ASP A 444 20.68 -13.31 -8.01
C ASP A 444 19.24 -13.00 -8.42
N PRO A 445 18.91 -11.75 -8.81
CA PRO A 445 17.56 -11.37 -9.17
C PRO A 445 17.01 -12.10 -10.40
N ALA A 446 17.85 -12.40 -11.40
CA ALA A 446 17.41 -13.09 -12.60
C ALA A 446 16.98 -14.52 -12.29
N LYS A 447 17.76 -15.22 -11.47
CA LYS A 447 17.41 -16.56 -11.01
C LYS A 447 16.14 -16.56 -10.13
N ARG A 448 15.95 -15.55 -9.27
CA ARG A 448 14.71 -15.38 -8.49
C ARG A 448 13.48 -15.20 -9.38
N LEU A 449 13.59 -14.39 -10.44
CA LEU A 449 12.50 -14.19 -11.40
C LEU A 449 12.08 -15.50 -12.07
N GLU A 450 13.01 -16.35 -12.49
CA GLU A 450 12.70 -17.64 -13.10
C GLU A 450 12.02 -18.60 -12.10
N LEU A 451 12.43 -18.58 -10.84
CA LEU A 451 11.78 -19.37 -9.79
C LEU A 451 10.32 -18.91 -9.56
N TYR A 452 10.07 -17.60 -9.45
CA TYR A 452 8.71 -17.07 -9.33
C TYR A 452 7.86 -17.34 -10.58
N LYS A 453 8.44 -17.25 -11.78
CA LYS A 453 7.76 -17.62 -13.02
C LYS A 453 7.31 -19.09 -13.01
N THR A 454 8.17 -19.97 -12.52
CA THR A 454 7.83 -21.41 -12.34
C THR A 454 6.62 -21.56 -11.42
N VAL A 455 6.60 -20.86 -10.28
CA VAL A 455 5.46 -20.88 -9.34
C VAL A 455 4.19 -20.37 -10.02
N HIS A 456 4.24 -19.24 -10.74
CA HIS A 456 3.09 -18.71 -11.46
C HIS A 456 2.54 -19.69 -12.51
N GLN A 457 3.40 -20.38 -13.25
CA GLN A 457 2.99 -21.39 -14.21
C GLN A 457 2.28 -22.57 -13.55
N ILE A 458 2.79 -23.04 -12.39
CA ILE A 458 2.15 -24.12 -11.63
C ILE A 458 0.76 -23.65 -11.17
N VAL A 459 0.65 -22.47 -10.58
CA VAL A 459 -0.63 -21.91 -10.12
C VAL A 459 -1.64 -21.78 -11.26
N ALA A 460 -1.21 -21.26 -12.43
CA ALA A 460 -2.06 -21.12 -13.61
C ALA A 460 -2.53 -22.49 -14.14
N ASN A 461 -1.69 -23.52 -14.09
CA ASN A 461 -2.03 -24.88 -14.55
C ASN A 461 -2.95 -25.62 -13.57
N GLU A 462 -2.73 -25.43 -12.27
CA GLU A 462 -3.48 -26.16 -11.21
C GLU A 462 -4.72 -25.40 -10.74
N ASN A 463 -4.79 -24.10 -11.00
CA ASN A 463 -5.87 -23.20 -10.58
C ASN A 463 -6.17 -23.28 -9.07
N TYR A 464 -5.11 -23.28 -8.25
CA TYR A 464 -5.22 -23.28 -6.79
C TYR A 464 -5.85 -21.99 -6.25
N ILE A 465 -5.44 -20.87 -6.83
CA ILE A 465 -5.96 -19.53 -6.58
C ILE A 465 -6.19 -18.89 -7.94
N ILE A 466 -7.34 -18.25 -8.11
CA ILE A 466 -7.67 -17.52 -9.32
C ILE A 466 -7.33 -16.04 -9.10
N PRO A 467 -6.27 -15.50 -9.72
CA PRO A 467 -6.00 -14.07 -9.72
C PRO A 467 -7.13 -13.35 -10.42
N LEU A 468 -7.67 -12.30 -9.84
CA LEU A 468 -8.80 -11.58 -10.42
C LEU A 468 -8.34 -10.28 -11.08
N TYR A 469 -7.90 -9.31 -10.28
CA TYR A 469 -7.48 -8.01 -10.77
C TYR A 469 -6.44 -7.34 -9.87
N GLN A 470 -5.64 -6.47 -10.46
CA GLN A 470 -4.80 -5.50 -9.76
C GLN A 470 -5.68 -4.35 -9.32
N ALA A 471 -5.73 -4.10 -8.03
CA ALA A 471 -6.55 -3.05 -7.47
C ALA A 471 -5.88 -1.69 -7.60
N SER A 472 -6.67 -0.69 -7.98
CA SER A 472 -6.29 0.70 -7.96
C SER A 472 -6.63 1.34 -6.63
N VAL A 473 -5.80 2.32 -6.22
CA VAL A 473 -6.16 3.29 -5.20
C VAL A 473 -6.58 4.56 -5.91
N ILE A 474 -7.75 5.07 -5.58
CA ILE A 474 -8.30 6.26 -6.22
C ILE A 474 -8.29 7.41 -5.21
N TYR A 475 -7.59 8.48 -5.56
CA TYR A 475 -7.61 9.72 -4.81
C TYR A 475 -8.49 10.75 -5.51
N GLY A 476 -9.18 11.56 -4.72
CA GLY A 476 -9.78 12.80 -5.18
C GLY A 476 -8.91 13.97 -4.76
N ALA A 477 -8.70 14.96 -5.62
CA ALA A 477 -7.89 16.13 -5.32
C ALA A 477 -8.56 17.43 -5.78
N ALA A 478 -8.34 18.51 -5.05
CA ALA A 478 -8.68 19.85 -5.53
C ALA A 478 -7.90 20.15 -6.82
N LYS A 479 -8.44 21.01 -7.69
CA LYS A 479 -7.86 21.30 -9.02
C LYS A 479 -6.42 21.80 -8.95
N ASN A 480 -6.10 22.56 -7.91
CA ASN A 480 -4.79 23.18 -7.71
C ASN A 480 -3.76 22.25 -7.05
N VAL A 481 -4.17 21.10 -6.52
CA VAL A 481 -3.23 20.12 -5.93
C VAL A 481 -2.43 19.46 -7.03
N GLU A 482 -1.10 19.51 -6.93
CA GLU A 482 -0.16 18.75 -7.75
C GLU A 482 0.27 17.52 -6.96
N PHE A 483 -0.27 16.37 -7.31
CA PHE A 483 -0.02 15.11 -6.64
C PHE A 483 0.00 13.96 -7.64
N SER A 484 1.04 13.15 -7.58
CA SER A 484 1.16 11.89 -8.31
C SER A 484 1.17 10.74 -7.31
N PRO A 485 0.07 9.98 -7.20
CA PRO A 485 -0.01 8.86 -6.27
C PRO A 485 1.03 7.77 -6.60
N LEU A 486 1.51 7.08 -5.57
CA LEU A 486 2.50 6.02 -5.71
C LEU A 486 1.85 4.63 -5.60
N PRO A 487 2.36 3.62 -6.36
CA PRO A 487 1.84 2.25 -6.34
C PRO A 487 1.89 1.56 -4.97
N ASN A 488 2.78 1.99 -4.09
CA ASN A 488 2.91 1.48 -2.72
C ASN A 488 1.97 2.15 -1.70
N GLU A 489 1.00 2.92 -2.18
CA GLU A 489 -0.02 3.62 -1.39
C GLU A 489 0.56 4.69 -0.43
N ASN A 490 1.84 5.04 -0.52
CA ASN A 490 2.44 6.06 0.33
C ASN A 490 2.08 7.47 -0.13
N LEU A 491 1.69 8.29 0.83
CA LEU A 491 1.41 9.70 0.64
C LEU A 491 2.54 10.52 1.26
N PHE A 492 3.46 10.99 0.43
CA PHE A 492 4.57 11.84 0.86
C PHE A 492 4.22 13.30 0.67
N LEU A 493 4.02 14.03 1.77
CA LEU A 493 3.62 15.44 1.78
C LEU A 493 4.63 16.35 1.09
N ASN A 494 5.90 16.02 1.16
CA ASN A 494 6.98 16.76 0.49
C ASN A 494 7.02 16.56 -1.04
N ARG A 495 6.12 15.74 -1.61
CA ARG A 495 5.90 15.56 -3.04
C ARG A 495 4.58 16.17 -3.52
N ILE A 496 3.83 16.79 -2.63
CA ILE A 496 2.56 17.45 -2.97
C ILE A 496 2.83 18.94 -3.18
N GLY A 497 2.43 19.44 -4.34
CA GLY A 497 2.52 20.85 -4.72
C GLY A 497 1.15 21.52 -4.80
N TRP A 498 1.19 22.83 -5.03
CA TRP A 498 0.01 23.67 -5.28
C TRP A 498 0.25 24.54 -6.48
N SER A 499 -0.52 24.34 -7.56
CA SER A 499 -0.46 25.20 -8.73
C SER A 499 -1.27 26.49 -8.50
N GLN A 500 -0.68 27.61 -8.92
CA GLN A 500 -1.38 28.91 -9.00
C GLN A 500 -2.04 28.99 -10.38
N ASN A 501 -3.30 28.63 -10.49
CA ASN A 501 -4.10 28.85 -11.70
C ASN A 501 -5.02 30.07 -11.54
#